data_ab6e786030b728977e55e24d0adc863c
#
_entry.id   ab6e786030b728977e55e24d0adc863c
#
_cell.length_a   1.000
_cell.length_b   1.000
_cell.length_c   1.000
_cell.angle_alpha   90.00
_cell.angle_beta   90.00
_cell.angle_gamma   90.00
#
_symmetry.space_group_name_H-M   'P 1'
#
loop_
_entity.id
_entity.type
_entity.pdbx_description
1 polymer ?
#
loop_
_entity_poly.entity_id
_entity_poly.type
_entity_poly.pdbx_seq_one_letter_code
_entity_poly.pdbx_strand_id
1 'polypeptide(L)'
;DPLWSRGLGDVYKRQPYSPAEPLDGALDQDAREPRPNDIALSITAPADAAECPVVVYIHGGRFEHGSHEDPRLTGTKNARHGVIQVNVGYRVGLAGFARFDGDEADRYRGIDDCLLALEWLQDNIEAFGGDKTNITLVGQSAGAAISLWLTRRDHFRGGFRRVLALSPAFPRDRFEHRITDLRRALGVPVTRQALEKMDPESLAKGYAKFRKKYRFDVALGPAPLRAEELADIPIVVTSTRDEFY
;
A
#
# COMPACT_ATOMS: atom_id res chain seq x y z
N ASP A 1 15.08 25.13 10.96
CA ASP A 1 13.90 24.80 10.13
C ASP A 1 13.18 23.62 10.76
N PRO A 2 12.07 23.88 11.45
CA PRO A 2 11.39 22.82 12.19
C PRO A 2 10.39 22.10 11.29
N LEU A 3 10.86 21.09 10.55
CA LEU A 3 10.04 20.05 10.00
C LEU A 3 10.13 18.86 10.95
N TRP A 4 9.02 18.47 11.55
CA TRP A 4 8.95 17.25 12.32
C TRP A 4 8.68 16.10 11.36
N SER A 5 9.56 15.11 11.35
CA SER A 5 9.31 13.78 10.81
C SER A 5 9.12 12.86 12.02
N ARG A 6 7.91 12.35 12.22
CA ARG A 6 7.65 11.28 13.18
C ARG A 6 7.39 10.02 12.38
N GLY A 7 8.25 9.01 12.51
CA GLY A 7 7.96 7.65 12.09
C GLY A 7 7.21 6.97 13.21
N LEU A 8 6.11 6.35 12.86
CA LEU A 8 5.45 5.41 13.73
C LEU A 8 5.97 4.04 13.34
N GLY A 9 6.74 3.44 14.23
CA GLY A 9 7.11 2.05 14.08
C GLY A 9 5.89 1.13 14.11
N ASP A 10 6.13 -0.16 14.02
CA ASP A 10 5.11 -1.21 13.86
C ASP A 10 3.79 -0.87 14.56
N VAL A 11 2.87 -0.28 13.81
CA VAL A 11 1.50 -0.01 14.27
C VAL A 11 0.68 -1.29 14.28
N TYR A 12 1.23 -2.36 13.66
CA TYR A 12 0.53 -3.63 13.48
C TYR A 12 1.44 -4.83 13.75
N LYS A 13 0.93 -5.81 14.48
CA LYS A 13 1.53 -7.15 14.52
C LYS A 13 1.31 -7.84 13.19
N ARG A 14 2.36 -8.40 12.61
CA ARG A 14 2.23 -9.14 11.35
C ARG A 14 2.90 -10.51 11.41
N GLN A 15 2.25 -11.44 10.73
CA GLN A 15 2.92 -12.60 10.13
C GLN A 15 2.84 -12.44 8.60
N PRO A 16 3.81 -12.95 7.81
CA PRO A 16 3.90 -12.64 6.38
C PRO A 16 2.61 -12.85 5.60
N TYR A 17 1.87 -13.91 5.90
CA TYR A 17 0.67 -14.31 5.14
C TYR A 17 -0.63 -14.28 5.95
N SER A 18 -0.64 -13.66 7.12
CA SER A 18 -1.84 -13.50 7.95
C SER A 18 -2.41 -12.09 7.86
N PRO A 19 -3.67 -11.86 8.21
CA PRO A 19 -4.18 -10.51 8.43
C PRO A 19 -3.30 -9.75 9.41
N ALA A 20 -3.14 -8.44 9.22
CA ALA A 20 -2.48 -7.59 10.19
C ALA A 20 -3.45 -7.28 11.34
N GLU A 21 -2.92 -7.19 12.57
CA GLU A 21 -3.67 -6.81 13.75
C GLU A 21 -3.15 -5.47 14.26
N PRO A 22 -4.03 -4.50 14.61
CA PRO A 22 -3.60 -3.26 15.24
C PRO A 22 -2.79 -3.54 16.51
N LEU A 23 -1.75 -2.75 16.76
CA LEU A 23 -1.08 -2.74 18.05
C LEU A 23 -1.83 -1.80 18.99
N ASP A 24 -2.08 -2.28 20.21
CA ASP A 24 -2.63 -1.44 21.27
C ASP A 24 -1.61 -0.38 21.69
N GLY A 25 -2.01 0.88 21.60
CA GLY A 25 -1.23 2.03 22.00
C GLY A 25 -0.42 2.68 20.88
N ALA A 26 -0.27 3.99 20.96
CA ALA A 26 0.63 4.75 20.10
C ALA A 26 2.07 4.46 20.54
N LEU A 27 2.83 3.80 19.69
CA LEU A 27 4.27 3.64 19.91
C LEU A 27 4.96 4.92 19.43
N ASP A 28 5.51 5.67 20.37
CA ASP A 28 6.39 6.80 20.06
C ASP A 28 7.74 6.20 19.63
N GLN A 29 7.97 6.14 18.32
CA GLN A 29 9.19 5.59 17.77
C GLN A 29 10.02 6.69 17.10
N ASP A 30 11.33 6.54 17.17
CA ASP A 30 12.26 7.46 16.53
C ASP A 30 12.25 7.25 15.00
N ALA A 31 11.63 8.18 14.29
CA ALA A 31 11.56 8.18 12.83
C ALA A 31 12.92 8.37 12.13
N ARG A 32 13.97 8.64 12.89
CA ARG A 32 15.34 8.77 12.34
C ARG A 32 15.99 7.41 12.08
N GLU A 33 15.41 6.32 12.63
CA GLU A 33 15.87 4.97 12.34
C GLU A 33 15.07 4.38 11.18
N PRO A 34 15.69 4.16 10.00
CA PRO A 34 15.01 3.61 8.83
C PRO A 34 14.47 2.20 9.07
N ARG A 35 13.20 1.96 8.65
CA ARG A 35 12.54 0.66 8.72
C ARG A 35 11.79 0.35 7.42
N PRO A 36 12.51 0.24 6.30
CA PRO A 36 11.91 0.25 4.96
C PRO A 36 11.00 -0.95 4.65
N ASN A 37 11.07 -2.02 5.42
CA ASN A 37 10.29 -3.25 5.19
C ASN A 37 9.11 -3.40 6.15
N ASP A 38 8.87 -2.42 7.03
CA ASP A 38 7.81 -2.49 8.01
C ASP A 38 6.48 -2.00 7.43
N ILE A 39 5.38 -2.51 7.99
CA ILE A 39 4.07 -1.90 7.80
C ILE A 39 4.03 -0.71 8.75
N ALA A 40 4.36 0.46 8.24
CA ALA A 40 4.51 1.66 9.03
C ALA A 40 4.07 2.88 8.25
N LEU A 41 3.97 4.02 8.93
CA LEU A 41 3.67 5.31 8.35
C LEU A 41 4.85 6.25 8.56
N SER A 42 5.19 7.05 7.54
CA SER A 42 6.02 8.23 7.71
C SER A 42 5.15 9.46 7.60
N ILE A 43 5.13 10.31 8.63
CA ILE A 43 4.34 11.54 8.66
C ILE A 43 5.30 12.73 8.64
N THR A 44 5.11 13.61 7.67
CA THR A 44 5.83 14.90 7.57
C THR A 44 4.83 16.03 7.65
N ALA A 45 4.92 16.83 8.70
CA ALA A 45 4.00 17.91 8.98
C ALA A 45 4.71 19.27 9.09
N PRO A 46 4.03 20.40 8.86
CA PRO A 46 4.51 21.71 9.29
C PRO A 46 4.73 21.74 10.81
N ALA A 47 5.69 22.54 11.28
CA ALA A 47 5.97 22.64 12.72
C ALA A 47 4.79 23.21 13.53
N ASP A 48 4.04 24.09 12.89
CA ASP A 48 2.87 24.80 13.42
C ASP A 48 1.56 24.26 12.82
N ALA A 49 1.56 22.97 12.45
CA ALA A 49 0.40 22.35 11.82
C ALA A 49 -0.86 22.46 12.69
N ALA A 50 -1.92 23.01 12.11
CA ALA A 50 -3.24 23.09 12.68
C ALA A 50 -4.28 22.99 11.56
N GLU A 51 -5.17 22.01 11.64
CA GLU A 51 -6.22 21.73 10.66
C GLU A 51 -5.70 21.64 9.19
N CYS A 52 -4.46 21.16 9.03
CA CYS A 52 -3.83 21.05 7.73
C CYS A 52 -4.48 19.96 6.87
N PRO A 53 -4.65 20.19 5.55
CA PRO A 53 -5.02 19.12 4.64
C PRO A 53 -3.96 18.01 4.64
N VAL A 54 -4.40 16.78 4.45
CA VAL A 54 -3.54 15.60 4.52
C VAL A 54 -3.48 14.91 3.15
N VAL A 55 -2.26 14.64 2.69
CA VAL A 55 -1.99 13.79 1.54
C VAL A 55 -1.48 12.45 2.03
N VAL A 56 -2.20 11.39 1.76
CA VAL A 56 -1.78 10.01 2.03
C VAL A 56 -1.27 9.40 0.75
N TYR A 57 0.03 9.11 0.71
CA TYR A 57 0.70 8.57 -0.47
C TYR A 57 0.92 7.07 -0.34
N ILE A 58 0.43 6.32 -1.35
CA ILE A 58 0.65 4.89 -1.52
C ILE A 58 1.68 4.67 -2.63
N HIS A 59 2.81 4.08 -2.28
CA HIS A 59 3.92 3.90 -3.21
C HIS A 59 3.62 2.89 -4.32
N GLY A 60 4.28 3.05 -5.47
CA GLY A 60 4.30 2.08 -6.54
C GLY A 60 5.32 0.96 -6.27
N GLY A 61 5.74 0.29 -7.38
CA GLY A 61 6.74 -0.78 -7.30
C GLY A 61 6.20 -2.15 -7.74
N ARG A 62 5.22 -2.17 -8.66
CA ARG A 62 4.67 -3.39 -9.27
C ARG A 62 4.02 -4.36 -8.28
N PHE A 63 3.66 -3.90 -7.09
CA PHE A 63 3.26 -4.72 -5.94
C PHE A 63 4.38 -5.63 -5.39
N GLU A 64 5.60 -5.48 -5.84
CA GLU A 64 6.74 -6.34 -5.54
C GLU A 64 7.75 -5.71 -4.59
N HIS A 65 7.84 -4.39 -4.59
CA HIS A 65 8.78 -3.60 -3.78
C HIS A 65 8.25 -2.19 -3.53
N GLY A 66 8.94 -1.46 -2.69
CA GLY A 66 8.62 -0.09 -2.28
C GLY A 66 8.58 0.04 -0.76
N SER A 67 8.55 1.27 -0.28
CA SER A 67 8.58 1.58 1.14
C SER A 67 7.98 2.95 1.41
N HIS A 68 7.47 3.16 2.62
CA HIS A 68 7.07 4.46 3.15
C HIS A 68 8.26 5.42 3.33
N GLU A 69 9.48 4.91 3.32
CA GLU A 69 10.73 5.66 3.48
C GLU A 69 11.45 5.95 2.16
N ASP A 70 10.75 5.93 1.02
CA ASP A 70 11.36 6.30 -0.26
C ASP A 70 11.92 7.73 -0.17
N PRO A 71 13.25 7.93 -0.32
CA PRO A 71 13.86 9.24 -0.16
C PRO A 71 13.42 10.28 -1.20
N ARG A 72 12.73 9.84 -2.25
CA ARG A 72 12.11 10.72 -3.24
C ARG A 72 10.80 11.33 -2.76
N LEU A 73 10.21 10.80 -1.68
CA LEU A 73 8.88 11.09 -1.17
C LEU A 73 8.90 11.68 0.25
N THR A 74 9.85 12.55 0.54
CA THR A 74 10.10 13.08 1.90
C THR A 74 8.97 13.95 2.47
N GLY A 75 8.01 14.39 1.65
CA GLY A 75 6.92 15.28 2.09
C GLY A 75 7.33 16.72 2.39
N THR A 76 8.62 17.04 2.40
CA THR A 76 9.15 18.35 2.80
C THR A 76 8.55 19.53 2.03
N LYS A 77 8.31 19.36 0.72
CA LYS A 77 7.68 20.42 -0.09
C LYS A 77 6.23 20.63 0.33
N ASN A 78 5.47 19.56 0.54
CA ASN A 78 4.08 19.64 0.97
C ASN A 78 3.97 20.33 2.35
N ALA A 79 4.80 19.94 3.30
CA ALA A 79 4.83 20.54 4.62
C ALA A 79 5.14 22.05 4.58
N ARG A 80 6.07 22.50 3.71
CA ARG A 80 6.34 23.94 3.50
C ARG A 80 5.15 24.72 2.93
N HIS A 81 4.15 24.04 2.35
CA HIS A 81 2.93 24.63 1.83
C HIS A 81 1.71 24.35 2.73
N GLY A 82 1.92 23.99 3.99
CA GLY A 82 0.84 23.76 4.93
C GLY A 82 0.07 22.45 4.71
N VAL A 83 0.68 21.46 4.07
CA VAL A 83 0.06 20.15 3.79
C VAL A 83 0.83 19.06 4.51
N ILE A 84 0.16 18.25 5.31
CA ILE A 84 0.75 17.04 5.91
C ILE A 84 0.86 15.97 4.84
N GLN A 85 2.02 15.34 4.73
CA GLN A 85 2.20 14.16 3.91
C GLN A 85 2.40 12.92 4.77
N VAL A 86 1.63 11.89 4.48
CA VAL A 86 1.74 10.56 5.07
C VAL A 86 2.13 9.58 3.97
N ASN A 87 3.23 8.86 4.15
CA ASN A 87 3.60 7.76 3.26
C ASN A 87 3.24 6.44 3.94
N VAL A 88 2.57 5.56 3.21
CA VAL A 88 2.11 4.28 3.72
C VAL A 88 3.05 3.17 3.29
N GLY A 89 3.58 2.41 4.26
CA GLY A 89 4.23 1.13 4.05
C GLY A 89 3.19 0.01 4.12
N TYR A 90 3.24 -0.91 3.16
CA TYR A 90 2.33 -2.05 3.08
C TYR A 90 3.08 -3.29 2.60
N ARG A 91 2.56 -4.48 2.91
CA ARG A 91 3.17 -5.72 2.44
C ARG A 91 3.17 -5.82 0.93
N VAL A 92 4.34 -6.09 0.38
CA VAL A 92 4.56 -6.29 -1.06
C VAL A 92 4.85 -7.76 -1.36
N GLY A 93 4.97 -8.10 -2.63
CA GLY A 93 5.28 -9.45 -3.08
C GLY A 93 4.20 -10.46 -2.73
N LEU A 94 4.60 -11.71 -2.56
CA LEU A 94 3.66 -12.79 -2.23
C LEU A 94 2.99 -12.59 -0.86
N ALA A 95 3.68 -11.99 0.09
CA ALA A 95 3.13 -11.69 1.41
C ALA A 95 1.88 -10.78 1.31
N GLY A 96 1.94 -9.73 0.48
CA GLY A 96 0.84 -8.79 0.29
C GLY A 96 -0.24 -9.24 -0.70
N PHE A 97 0.15 -9.97 -1.77
CA PHE A 97 -0.71 -10.13 -2.94
C PHE A 97 -0.91 -11.56 -3.44
N ALA A 98 -0.28 -12.58 -2.83
CA ALA A 98 -0.69 -13.95 -3.10
C ALA A 98 -2.08 -14.22 -2.51
N ARG A 99 -2.83 -15.08 -3.18
CA ARG A 99 -4.16 -15.54 -2.73
C ARG A 99 -4.06 -17.02 -2.38
N PHE A 100 -4.73 -17.42 -1.32
CA PHE A 100 -4.76 -18.79 -0.85
C PHE A 100 -6.20 -19.31 -0.76
N ASP A 101 -6.36 -20.61 -0.75
CA ASP A 101 -7.67 -21.22 -0.49
C ASP A 101 -8.17 -20.77 0.90
N GLY A 102 -9.42 -20.31 0.93
CA GLY A 102 -10.05 -19.75 2.13
C GLY A 102 -9.82 -18.26 2.36
N ASP A 103 -9.03 -17.57 1.52
CA ASP A 103 -9.01 -16.11 1.53
C ASP A 103 -10.37 -15.57 1.04
N GLU A 104 -10.87 -14.52 1.69
CA GLU A 104 -12.08 -13.82 1.24
C GLU A 104 -11.91 -13.31 -0.20
N ALA A 105 -12.98 -13.42 -0.99
CA ALA A 105 -12.96 -12.92 -2.36
C ALA A 105 -12.56 -11.43 -2.39
N ASP A 106 -11.71 -11.10 -3.36
CA ASP A 106 -11.27 -9.72 -3.60
C ASP A 106 -10.57 -9.00 -2.42
N ARG A 107 -10.09 -9.75 -1.40
CA ARG A 107 -9.27 -9.21 -0.31
C ARG A 107 -7.79 -9.51 -0.58
N TYR A 108 -6.95 -8.48 -0.41
CA TYR A 108 -5.48 -8.54 -0.57
C TYR A 108 -4.81 -7.95 0.67
N ARG A 109 -3.95 -8.71 1.33
CA ARG A 109 -3.30 -8.29 2.58
C ARG A 109 -2.57 -6.96 2.49
N GLY A 110 -1.90 -6.69 1.35
CA GLY A 110 -1.24 -5.39 1.14
C GLY A 110 -2.22 -4.22 1.00
N ILE A 111 -3.45 -4.48 0.51
CA ILE A 111 -4.51 -3.46 0.46
C ILE A 111 -5.14 -3.29 1.84
N ASP A 112 -5.35 -4.39 2.57
CA ASP A 112 -5.86 -4.36 3.94
C ASP A 112 -4.90 -3.60 4.87
N ASP A 113 -3.57 -3.71 4.66
CA ASP A 113 -2.58 -2.90 5.38
C ASP A 113 -2.79 -1.40 5.13
N CYS A 114 -3.08 -1.01 3.88
CA CYS A 114 -3.40 0.39 3.55
C CYS A 114 -4.74 0.84 4.16
N LEU A 115 -5.74 -0.03 4.24
CA LEU A 115 -7.01 0.27 4.88
C LEU A 115 -6.82 0.51 6.37
N LEU A 116 -6.06 -0.34 7.06
CA LEU A 116 -5.72 -0.17 8.47
C LEU A 116 -4.95 1.13 8.72
N ALA A 117 -4.04 1.50 7.81
CA ALA A 117 -3.34 2.78 7.89
C ALA A 117 -4.31 3.97 7.82
N LEU A 118 -5.31 3.91 6.94
CA LEU A 118 -6.34 4.94 6.84
C LEU A 118 -7.23 5.00 8.09
N GLU A 119 -7.62 3.86 8.65
CA GLU A 119 -8.38 3.77 9.91
C GLU A 119 -7.57 4.40 11.05
N TRP A 120 -6.29 4.05 11.17
CA TRP A 120 -5.41 4.66 12.17
C TRP A 120 -5.30 6.19 12.00
N LEU A 121 -5.20 6.69 10.76
CA LEU A 121 -5.14 8.13 10.50
C LEU A 121 -6.43 8.85 10.90
N GLN A 122 -7.60 8.25 10.74
CA GLN A 122 -8.86 8.83 11.18
C GLN A 122 -8.89 9.06 12.70
N ASP A 123 -8.22 8.20 13.47
CA ASP A 123 -8.17 8.30 14.92
C ASP A 123 -7.06 9.22 15.43
N ASN A 124 -5.96 9.39 14.67
CA ASN A 124 -4.73 9.95 15.21
C ASN A 124 -4.20 11.19 14.49
N ILE A 125 -4.59 11.49 13.25
CA ILE A 125 -3.95 12.52 12.44
C ILE A 125 -4.14 13.95 13.01
N GLU A 126 -5.19 14.18 13.78
CA GLU A 126 -5.44 15.46 14.48
C GLU A 126 -4.34 15.76 15.51
N ALA A 127 -3.75 14.75 16.15
CA ALA A 127 -2.61 14.92 17.05
C ALA A 127 -1.33 15.43 16.33
N PHE A 128 -1.28 15.31 15.00
CA PHE A 128 -0.23 15.85 14.14
C PHE A 128 -0.63 17.16 13.46
N GLY A 129 -1.77 17.74 13.86
CA GLY A 129 -2.30 18.98 13.27
C GLY A 129 -3.00 18.80 11.93
N GLY A 130 -3.41 17.57 11.58
CA GLY A 130 -4.11 17.27 10.32
C GLY A 130 -5.63 17.31 10.47
N ASP A 131 -6.31 17.70 9.40
CA ASP A 131 -7.76 17.62 9.27
C ASP A 131 -8.15 16.24 8.72
N LYS A 132 -8.67 15.36 9.57
CA LYS A 132 -9.12 14.01 9.18
C LYS A 132 -10.25 14.00 8.17
N THR A 133 -10.99 15.11 8.04
CA THR A 133 -12.07 15.26 7.05
C THR A 133 -11.55 15.70 5.68
N ASN A 134 -10.26 16.09 5.58
CA ASN A 134 -9.64 16.60 4.36
C ASN A 134 -8.44 15.77 3.92
N ILE A 135 -8.62 14.45 3.89
CA ILE A 135 -7.62 13.49 3.41
C ILE A 135 -7.76 13.29 1.90
N THR A 136 -6.65 13.44 1.19
CA THR A 136 -6.52 13.09 -0.24
C THR A 136 -5.62 11.88 -0.38
N LEU A 137 -6.14 10.81 -0.97
CA LEU A 137 -5.35 9.61 -1.28
C LEU A 137 -4.64 9.79 -2.63
N VAL A 138 -3.34 9.59 -2.65
CA VAL A 138 -2.51 9.72 -3.85
C VAL A 138 -1.73 8.43 -4.04
N GLY A 139 -1.73 7.89 -5.24
CA GLY A 139 -0.91 6.73 -5.57
C GLY A 139 -0.32 6.80 -6.97
N GLN A 140 0.79 6.11 -7.17
CA GLN A 140 1.43 6.00 -8.48
C GLN A 140 1.61 4.52 -8.84
N SER A 141 1.33 4.15 -10.09
CA SER A 141 1.50 2.77 -10.60
C SER A 141 0.70 1.75 -9.76
N ALA A 142 1.35 0.79 -9.13
CA ALA A 142 0.72 -0.15 -8.19
C ALA A 142 -0.03 0.57 -7.05
N GLY A 143 0.56 1.64 -6.50
CA GLY A 143 -0.09 2.46 -5.47
C GLY A 143 -1.35 3.17 -5.98
N ALA A 144 -1.38 3.58 -7.25
CA ALA A 144 -2.58 4.15 -7.87
C ALA A 144 -3.68 3.08 -8.02
N ALA A 145 -3.32 1.86 -8.39
CA ALA A 145 -4.27 0.74 -8.44
C ALA A 145 -4.83 0.42 -7.04
N ILE A 146 -3.99 0.42 -6.00
CA ILE A 146 -4.44 0.27 -4.60
C ILE A 146 -5.36 1.42 -4.21
N SER A 147 -4.99 2.67 -4.51
CA SER A 147 -5.82 3.84 -4.21
C SER A 147 -7.21 3.74 -4.83
N LEU A 148 -7.30 3.30 -6.08
CA LEU A 148 -8.57 3.04 -6.75
C LEU A 148 -9.33 1.86 -6.11
N TRP A 149 -8.62 0.79 -5.74
CA TRP A 149 -9.23 -0.36 -5.07
C TRP A 149 -9.89 0.01 -3.74
N LEU A 150 -9.24 0.88 -2.96
CA LEU A 150 -9.78 1.40 -1.70
C LEU A 150 -11.03 2.27 -1.88
N THR A 151 -11.35 2.72 -3.11
CA THR A 151 -12.61 3.42 -3.39
C THR A 151 -13.79 2.47 -3.65
N ARG A 152 -13.59 1.16 -3.70
CA ARG A 152 -14.69 0.20 -3.82
C ARG A 152 -15.66 0.40 -2.67
N ARG A 153 -16.95 0.29 -2.96
CA ARG A 153 -18.04 0.50 -1.96
C ARG A 153 -17.95 -0.44 -0.77
N ASP A 154 -17.41 -1.63 -0.97
CA ASP A 154 -17.18 -2.64 0.07
C ASP A 154 -15.92 -2.39 0.91
N HIS A 155 -15.01 -1.52 0.46
CA HIS A 155 -13.79 -1.11 1.15
C HIS A 155 -13.83 0.33 1.65
N PHE A 156 -14.56 1.19 0.96
CA PHE A 156 -14.63 2.62 1.29
C PHE A 156 -15.44 2.84 2.56
N ARG A 157 -14.79 3.38 3.60
CA ARG A 157 -15.38 3.66 4.91
C ARG A 157 -15.36 5.16 5.28
N GLY A 158 -15.25 6.03 4.28
CA GLY A 158 -15.16 7.47 4.52
C GLY A 158 -13.81 7.96 5.02
N GLY A 159 -12.77 7.12 5.00
CA GLY A 159 -11.44 7.44 5.51
C GLY A 159 -10.64 8.47 4.66
N PHE A 160 -11.16 8.86 3.50
CA PHE A 160 -10.58 9.90 2.64
C PHE A 160 -11.66 10.55 1.78
N ARG A 161 -11.38 11.75 1.28
CA ARG A 161 -12.37 12.57 0.57
C ARG A 161 -12.25 12.51 -0.95
N ARG A 162 -11.06 12.23 -1.48
CA ARG A 162 -10.76 12.21 -2.92
C ARG A 162 -9.54 11.38 -3.24
N VAL A 163 -9.39 11.01 -4.51
CA VAL A 163 -8.24 10.21 -5.00
C VAL A 163 -7.58 10.89 -6.19
N LEU A 164 -6.24 10.84 -6.20
CA LEU A 164 -5.40 11.12 -7.36
C LEU A 164 -4.60 9.87 -7.70
N ALA A 165 -4.99 9.18 -8.78
CA ALA A 165 -4.37 7.97 -9.26
C ALA A 165 -3.47 8.26 -10.48
N LEU A 166 -2.15 8.13 -10.30
CA LEU A 166 -1.15 8.43 -11.32
C LEU A 166 -0.70 7.14 -12.01
N SER A 167 -1.05 6.97 -13.28
CA SER A 167 -0.69 5.80 -14.11
C SER A 167 -0.99 4.47 -13.41
N PRO A 168 -2.25 4.17 -13.08
CA PRO A 168 -2.58 2.96 -12.32
C PRO A 168 -2.22 1.68 -13.10
N ALA A 169 -1.56 0.74 -12.42
CA ALA A 169 -1.12 -0.52 -12.98
C ALA A 169 -1.93 -1.69 -12.40
N PHE A 170 -2.84 -2.21 -13.20
CA PHE A 170 -3.57 -3.44 -12.89
C PHE A 170 -3.00 -4.62 -13.66
N PRO A 171 -2.96 -5.83 -13.07
CA PRO A 171 -2.65 -7.04 -13.82
C PRO A 171 -3.76 -7.30 -14.86
N ARG A 172 -3.37 -7.85 -16.01
CA ARG A 172 -4.33 -8.19 -17.09
C ARG A 172 -5.28 -9.32 -16.71
N ASP A 173 -4.89 -10.11 -15.72
CA ASP A 173 -5.66 -11.28 -15.29
C ASP A 173 -5.57 -11.47 -13.77
N ARG A 174 -6.55 -12.16 -13.19
CA ARG A 174 -6.62 -12.45 -11.76
C ARG A 174 -5.50 -13.38 -11.33
N PHE A 175 -5.05 -13.22 -10.09
CA PHE A 175 -3.99 -14.06 -9.53
C PHE A 175 -4.35 -15.55 -9.52
N GLU A 176 -5.60 -15.88 -9.31
CA GLU A 176 -6.11 -17.26 -9.30
C GLU A 176 -5.76 -18.01 -10.58
N HIS A 177 -5.78 -17.36 -11.73
CA HIS A 177 -5.39 -17.95 -13.02
C HIS A 177 -3.87 -18.13 -13.13
N ARG A 178 -3.10 -17.52 -12.26
CA ARG A 178 -1.63 -17.55 -12.23
C ARG A 178 -1.05 -18.53 -11.20
N ILE A 179 -1.87 -19.09 -10.30
CA ILE A 179 -1.43 -19.99 -9.22
C ILE A 179 -0.68 -21.20 -9.77
N THR A 180 -1.14 -21.79 -10.89
CA THR A 180 -0.48 -22.96 -11.50
C THR A 180 0.94 -22.62 -11.96
N ASP A 181 1.16 -21.43 -12.51
CA ASP A 181 2.47 -20.97 -12.93
C ASP A 181 3.39 -20.71 -11.74
N LEU A 182 2.85 -20.09 -10.70
CA LEU A 182 3.58 -19.84 -9.45
C LEU A 182 3.98 -21.17 -8.80
N ARG A 183 3.05 -22.13 -8.67
CA ARG A 183 3.33 -23.47 -8.15
C ARG A 183 4.44 -24.17 -8.92
N ARG A 184 4.40 -24.11 -10.25
CA ARG A 184 5.43 -24.70 -11.12
C ARG A 184 6.78 -24.01 -10.93
N ALA A 185 6.79 -22.71 -10.71
CA ALA A 185 8.02 -21.93 -10.53
C ALA A 185 8.66 -22.18 -9.15
N LEU A 186 7.85 -22.29 -8.11
CA LEU A 186 8.29 -22.53 -6.72
C LEU A 186 8.63 -24.02 -6.47
N GLY A 187 8.00 -24.94 -7.18
CA GLY A 187 8.15 -26.38 -6.94
C GLY A 187 7.40 -26.92 -5.72
N VAL A 188 6.57 -26.06 -5.08
CA VAL A 188 5.76 -26.40 -3.89
C VAL A 188 4.31 -25.94 -4.09
N PRO A 189 3.35 -26.47 -3.33
CA PRO A 189 1.98 -25.94 -3.31
C PRO A 189 1.96 -24.46 -2.89
N VAL A 190 1.07 -23.67 -3.51
CA VAL A 190 0.86 -22.27 -3.12
C VAL A 190 -0.12 -22.22 -1.95
N THR A 191 0.39 -22.53 -0.77
CA THR A 191 -0.33 -22.45 0.50
C THR A 191 0.47 -21.63 1.49
N ARG A 192 -0.19 -21.01 2.49
CA ARG A 192 0.49 -20.26 3.56
C ARG A 192 1.60 -21.08 4.18
N GLN A 193 1.26 -22.29 4.65
CA GLN A 193 2.19 -23.18 5.33
C GLN A 193 3.40 -23.57 4.44
N ALA A 194 3.19 -23.79 3.13
CA ALA A 194 4.28 -24.15 2.23
C ALA A 194 5.22 -22.97 2.01
N LEU A 195 4.68 -21.76 1.82
CA LEU A 195 5.49 -20.56 1.60
C LEU A 195 6.24 -20.13 2.87
N GLU A 196 5.64 -20.27 4.06
CA GLU A 196 6.30 -19.97 5.35
C GLU A 196 7.49 -20.89 5.65
N LYS A 197 7.44 -22.14 5.15
CA LYS A 197 8.52 -23.11 5.33
C LYS A 197 9.64 -23.00 4.29
N MET A 198 9.41 -22.23 3.22
CA MET A 198 10.45 -22.02 2.22
C MET A 198 11.56 -21.12 2.76
N ASP A 199 12.80 -21.47 2.47
CA ASP A 199 13.89 -20.53 2.71
C ASP A 199 13.79 -19.30 1.79
N PRO A 200 14.22 -18.12 2.25
CA PRO A 200 14.06 -16.88 1.50
C PRO A 200 14.71 -16.87 0.12
N GLU A 201 15.84 -17.56 -0.04
CA GLU A 201 16.56 -17.60 -1.31
C GLU A 201 15.81 -18.43 -2.36
N SER A 202 15.31 -19.61 -1.98
CA SER A 202 14.48 -20.47 -2.84
C SER A 202 13.18 -19.78 -3.23
N LEU A 203 12.53 -19.09 -2.28
CA LEU A 203 11.33 -18.32 -2.54
C LEU A 203 11.62 -17.20 -3.55
N ALA A 204 12.70 -16.44 -3.37
CA ALA A 204 13.10 -15.37 -4.27
C ALA A 204 13.43 -15.89 -5.68
N LYS A 205 14.17 -17.00 -5.79
CA LYS A 205 14.49 -17.63 -7.08
C LYS A 205 13.24 -18.12 -7.80
N GLY A 206 12.34 -18.78 -7.09
CA GLY A 206 11.07 -19.27 -7.64
C GLY A 206 10.19 -18.10 -8.09
N TYR A 207 10.09 -17.05 -7.28
CA TYR A 207 9.34 -15.85 -7.66
C TYR A 207 9.94 -15.16 -8.89
N ALA A 208 11.26 -15.02 -8.98
CA ALA A 208 11.93 -14.44 -10.14
C ALA A 208 11.64 -15.23 -11.43
N LYS A 209 11.57 -16.57 -11.33
CA LYS A 209 11.18 -17.44 -12.45
C LYS A 209 9.72 -17.23 -12.86
N PHE A 210 8.80 -17.15 -11.90
CA PHE A 210 7.40 -16.83 -12.12
C PHE A 210 7.25 -15.47 -12.81
N ARG A 211 7.89 -14.41 -12.28
CA ARG A 211 7.82 -13.04 -12.78
C ARG A 211 8.27 -12.90 -14.24
N LYS A 212 9.26 -13.69 -14.69
CA LYS A 212 9.73 -13.67 -16.10
C LYS A 212 8.62 -13.94 -17.11
N LYS A 213 7.60 -14.73 -16.75
CA LYS A 213 6.44 -15.00 -17.60
C LYS A 213 5.57 -13.73 -17.76
N TYR A 214 5.56 -12.87 -16.76
CA TYR A 214 4.73 -11.65 -16.69
C TYR A 214 5.55 -10.37 -16.86
N ARG A 215 6.64 -10.39 -17.63
CA ARG A 215 7.54 -9.23 -17.78
C ARG A 215 6.85 -7.99 -18.38
N PHE A 216 5.83 -8.19 -19.23
CA PHE A 216 5.04 -7.13 -19.88
C PHE A 216 3.67 -6.94 -19.21
N ASP A 217 3.53 -7.43 -18.00
CA ASP A 217 2.36 -7.31 -17.15
C ASP A 217 2.82 -7.21 -15.70
N VAL A 218 1.98 -6.75 -14.78
CA VAL A 218 2.26 -6.88 -13.36
C VAL A 218 1.91 -8.30 -12.91
N ALA A 219 2.85 -8.97 -12.23
CA ALA A 219 2.67 -10.37 -11.86
C ALA A 219 1.68 -10.57 -10.70
N LEU A 220 1.55 -9.55 -9.87
CA LEU A 220 0.72 -9.49 -8.66
C LEU A 220 -0.23 -8.30 -8.73
N GLY A 221 -1.15 -8.23 -7.78
CA GLY A 221 -2.06 -7.10 -7.62
C GLY A 221 -3.52 -7.47 -7.76
N PRO A 222 -4.41 -6.51 -7.47
CA PRO A 222 -5.86 -6.70 -7.59
C PRO A 222 -6.29 -6.74 -9.05
N ALA A 223 -7.39 -7.43 -9.32
CA ALA A 223 -8.02 -7.43 -10.64
C ALA A 223 -8.46 -6.02 -11.07
N PRO A 224 -8.60 -5.73 -12.37
CA PRO A 224 -9.15 -4.46 -12.83
C PRO A 224 -10.54 -4.19 -12.25
N LEU A 225 -10.79 -2.94 -11.93
CA LEU A 225 -12.06 -2.46 -11.37
C LEU A 225 -13.06 -2.10 -12.45
N ARG A 226 -14.33 -2.18 -12.09
CA ARG A 226 -15.44 -1.62 -12.88
C ARG A 226 -15.91 -0.34 -12.20
N ALA A 227 -16.29 0.67 -13.00
CA ALA A 227 -16.67 1.99 -12.50
C ALA A 227 -17.85 1.93 -11.51
N GLU A 228 -18.82 1.03 -11.73
CA GLU A 228 -19.98 0.84 -10.88
C GLU A 228 -19.65 0.28 -9.48
N GLU A 229 -18.46 -0.27 -9.30
CA GLU A 229 -18.01 -0.77 -7.99
C GLU A 229 -17.49 0.36 -7.08
N LEU A 230 -17.22 1.54 -7.64
CA LEU A 230 -16.58 2.63 -6.91
C LEU A 230 -17.58 3.44 -6.09
N ALA A 231 -17.11 4.01 -4.98
CA ALA A 231 -17.83 4.98 -4.19
C ALA A 231 -17.97 6.31 -4.97
N ASP A 232 -19.01 7.07 -4.66
CA ASP A 232 -19.28 8.38 -5.26
C ASP A 232 -18.43 9.47 -4.58
N ILE A 233 -17.15 9.53 -4.97
CA ILE A 233 -16.19 10.54 -4.51
C ILE A 233 -15.38 11.07 -5.70
N PRO A 234 -14.79 12.27 -5.61
CA PRO A 234 -13.94 12.80 -6.66
C PRO A 234 -12.70 11.92 -6.90
N ILE A 235 -12.53 11.45 -8.12
CA ILE A 235 -11.39 10.64 -8.56
C ILE A 235 -10.77 11.30 -9.80
N VAL A 236 -9.47 11.59 -9.73
CA VAL A 236 -8.67 12.02 -10.86
C VAL A 236 -7.73 10.88 -11.23
N VAL A 237 -7.82 10.42 -12.47
CA VAL A 237 -6.91 9.40 -13.02
C VAL A 237 -6.10 10.05 -14.13
N THR A 238 -4.80 9.83 -14.11
CA THR A 238 -3.88 10.28 -15.15
C THR A 238 -3.09 9.12 -15.72
N SER A 239 -2.64 9.25 -16.96
CA SER A 239 -1.66 8.37 -17.58
C SER A 239 -0.67 9.20 -18.37
N THR A 240 0.54 8.70 -18.55
CA THR A 240 1.50 9.30 -19.46
C THR A 240 1.18 8.88 -20.90
N ARG A 241 1.67 9.65 -21.86
CA ARG A 241 1.50 9.30 -23.28
C ARG A 241 2.20 8.00 -23.63
N ASP A 242 3.37 7.78 -23.03
CA ASP A 242 4.22 6.63 -23.24
C ASP A 242 4.37 5.89 -21.89
N GLU A 243 3.46 4.97 -21.63
CA GLU A 243 3.51 4.07 -20.48
C GLU A 243 4.47 2.91 -20.74
N PHE A 244 4.82 2.10 -19.71
CA PHE A 244 5.59 0.88 -19.90
C PHE A 244 4.77 -0.17 -20.66
N TYR A 245 5.26 -0.58 -21.80
CA TYR A 245 4.73 -1.66 -22.63
C TYR A 245 5.73 -2.82 -22.74
#